data_c8b991656a09f993744f78f78c2c29e6
#
_entry.id   c8b991656a09f993744f78f78c2c29e6
#
_cell.length_a   1.000
_cell.length_b   1.000
_cell.length_c   1.000
_cell.angle_alpha   90.00
_cell.angle_beta   90.00
_cell.angle_gamma   90.00
#
_symmetry.space_group_name_H-M   'P 1'
#
loop_
_entity.id
_entity.type
_entity.pdbx_description
1 polymer ?
#
loop_
_entity_poly.entity_id
_entity_poly.type
_entity_poly.pdbx_seq_one_letter_code
_entity_poly.pdbx_strand_id
1 'polypeptide(L)'
;MAWVSYAKAELVEAEINEERQANNCRVVEAKCLIGQWSDTAKGDTVTLAKARRDVDPAVIEQQEEHLNSRAYRKMVDAVFERCERGAQVLSRELSRRISIAPQERRQARYNP
;
A
#
# COMPACT_ATOMS: atom_id res chain seq x y z
N MET A 1 15.66 12.81 6.25
CA MET A 1 15.74 12.58 4.82
C MET A 1 14.40 12.77 4.14
N ALA A 2 14.32 13.73 3.26
CA ALA A 2 13.08 14.11 2.58
C ALA A 2 12.47 12.98 1.74
N TRP A 3 13.30 12.13 1.13
CA TRP A 3 12.85 11.01 0.29
C TRP A 3 12.10 9.94 1.07
N VAL A 4 12.59 9.58 2.26
CA VAL A 4 11.94 8.57 3.10
C VAL A 4 10.61 9.09 3.63
N SER A 5 10.56 10.35 4.05
CA SER A 5 9.32 10.99 4.51
C SER A 5 8.29 11.08 3.39
N TYR A 6 8.73 11.44 2.19
CA TYR A 6 7.85 11.50 1.01
C TYR A 6 7.29 10.11 0.67
N ALA A 7 8.17 9.10 0.60
CA ALA A 7 7.76 7.74 0.29
C ALA A 7 6.80 7.18 1.35
N LYS A 8 7.02 7.49 2.62
CA LYS A 8 6.13 7.09 3.70
C LYS A 8 4.76 7.76 3.59
N ALA A 9 4.72 9.05 3.25
CA ALA A 9 3.47 9.77 3.04
C ALA A 9 2.66 9.16 1.89
N GLU A 10 3.32 8.81 0.79
CA GLU A 10 2.68 8.12 -0.33
C GLU A 10 2.16 6.74 0.06
N LEU A 11 2.90 6.00 0.87
CA LEU A 11 2.47 4.70 1.37
C LEU A 11 1.21 4.82 2.23
N VAL A 12 1.17 5.77 3.16
CA VAL A 12 0.00 6.01 4.01
C VAL A 12 -1.22 6.38 3.16
N GLU A 13 -1.02 7.24 2.18
CA GLU A 13 -2.09 7.64 1.25
C GLU A 13 -2.61 6.45 0.44
N ALA A 14 -1.71 5.58 -0.03
CA ALA A 14 -2.07 4.36 -0.73
C ALA A 14 -2.81 3.36 0.16
N GLU A 15 -2.43 3.23 1.43
CA GLU A 15 -3.12 2.39 2.41
C GLU A 15 -4.54 2.89 2.69
N ILE A 16 -4.70 4.20 2.87
CA ILE A 16 -6.02 4.82 3.07
C ILE A 16 -6.90 4.62 1.84
N ASN A 17 -6.34 4.77 0.65
CA ASN A 17 -7.09 4.54 -0.59
C ASN A 17 -7.53 3.07 -0.73
N GLU A 18 -6.66 2.12 -0.37
CA GLU A 18 -7.00 0.69 -0.36
C GLU A 18 -8.17 0.41 0.58
N GLU A 19 -8.15 0.95 1.80
CA GLU A 19 -9.24 0.81 2.75
C GLU A 19 -10.54 1.42 2.23
N ARG A 20 -10.45 2.58 1.60
CA ARG A 20 -11.61 3.25 1.00
C ARG A 20 -12.21 2.39 -0.10
N GLN A 21 -11.39 1.80 -0.96
CA GLN A 21 -11.87 0.92 -2.03
C GLN A 21 -12.46 -0.37 -1.46
N ALA A 22 -11.89 -0.92 -0.40
CA ALA A 22 -12.46 -2.07 0.30
C ALA A 22 -13.84 -1.76 0.87
N ASN A 23 -14.03 -0.58 1.48
CA ASN A 23 -15.32 -0.15 2.00
C ASN A 23 -16.33 0.08 0.89
N ASN A 24 -15.91 0.70 -0.22
CA ASN A 24 -16.78 0.89 -1.39
C ASN A 24 -17.23 -0.44 -1.96
N CYS A 25 -16.34 -1.43 -2.00
CA CYS A 25 -16.66 -2.78 -2.44
C CYS A 25 -17.75 -3.40 -1.56
N ARG A 26 -17.62 -3.30 -0.24
CA ARG A 26 -18.62 -3.79 0.72
C ARG A 26 -19.96 -3.11 0.53
N VAL A 27 -19.95 -1.79 0.31
CA VAL A 27 -21.19 -1.02 0.09
C VAL A 27 -21.88 -1.44 -1.20
N VAL A 28 -21.12 -1.60 -2.29
CA VAL A 28 -21.68 -2.06 -3.57
C VAL A 28 -22.23 -3.47 -3.46
N GLU A 29 -21.51 -4.37 -2.81
CA GLU A 29 -21.99 -5.73 -2.55
C GLU A 29 -23.28 -5.75 -1.72
N ALA A 30 -23.34 -4.94 -0.66
CA ALA A 30 -24.52 -4.83 0.18
C ALA A 30 -25.71 -4.27 -0.58
N LYS A 31 -25.52 -3.24 -1.39
CA LYS A 31 -26.57 -2.66 -2.24
C LYS A 31 -27.08 -3.67 -3.26
N CYS A 32 -26.20 -4.44 -3.85
CA CYS A 32 -26.55 -5.50 -4.79
C CYS A 32 -27.41 -6.57 -4.11
N LEU A 33 -27.02 -7.02 -2.91
CA LEU A 33 -27.80 -8.00 -2.13
C LEU A 33 -29.17 -7.45 -1.74
N ILE A 34 -29.25 -6.21 -1.30
CA ILE A 34 -30.53 -5.57 -0.94
C ILE A 34 -31.42 -5.46 -2.18
N GLY A 35 -30.89 -5.03 -3.30
CA GLY A 35 -31.61 -4.94 -4.56
C GLY A 35 -32.16 -6.30 -5.00
N GLN A 36 -31.35 -7.34 -4.93
CA GLN A 36 -31.77 -8.70 -5.26
C GLN A 36 -32.81 -9.23 -4.27
N TRP A 37 -32.64 -8.90 -3.00
CA TRP A 37 -33.59 -9.33 -1.96
C TRP A 37 -34.96 -8.73 -2.15
N SER A 38 -35.08 -7.49 -2.61
CA SER A 38 -36.35 -6.83 -2.88
C SER A 38 -36.98 -7.30 -4.20
N ASP A 39 -36.17 -7.74 -5.17
CA ASP A 39 -36.64 -8.21 -6.48
C ASP A 39 -36.85 -9.71 -6.56
N THR A 40 -36.40 -10.46 -5.54
CA THR A 40 -36.51 -11.92 -5.58
C THR A 40 -37.89 -12.42 -5.32
N ALA A 41 -38.39 -13.28 -6.19
CA ALA A 41 -39.53 -14.12 -5.93
C ALA A 41 -39.26 -15.01 -4.70
N LYS A 42 -40.29 -15.24 -3.90
CA LYS A 42 -40.24 -16.13 -2.74
C LYS A 42 -39.64 -17.49 -3.13
N GLY A 43 -38.45 -17.83 -2.61
CA GLY A 43 -37.83 -19.09 -2.87
C GLY A 43 -36.32 -19.03 -3.21
N ASP A 44 -35.75 -17.84 -3.46
CA ASP A 44 -34.34 -17.70 -3.66
C ASP A 44 -33.56 -17.86 -2.34
N THR A 45 -32.59 -18.73 -2.34
CA THR A 45 -31.72 -18.96 -1.18
C THR A 45 -30.67 -17.84 -1.08
N VAL A 46 -30.14 -17.65 0.12
CA VAL A 46 -29.02 -16.72 0.37
C VAL A 46 -27.82 -17.06 -0.52
N THR A 47 -27.59 -18.34 -0.79
CA THR A 47 -26.52 -18.82 -1.66
C THR A 47 -26.68 -18.32 -3.09
N LEU A 48 -27.91 -18.36 -3.63
CA LEU A 48 -28.21 -17.90 -4.99
C LEU A 48 -28.06 -16.36 -5.08
N ALA A 49 -28.51 -15.63 -4.07
CA ALA A 49 -28.34 -14.18 -4.01
C ALA A 49 -26.86 -13.79 -3.99
N LYS A 50 -26.03 -14.50 -3.23
CA LYS A 50 -24.57 -14.30 -3.23
C LYS A 50 -23.93 -14.64 -4.57
N ALA A 51 -24.37 -15.70 -5.23
CA ALA A 51 -23.88 -16.07 -6.55
C ALA A 51 -24.21 -14.99 -7.59
N ARG A 52 -25.41 -14.43 -7.55
CA ARG A 52 -25.80 -13.32 -8.42
C ARG A 52 -25.00 -12.06 -8.13
N ARG A 53 -24.74 -11.76 -6.86
CA ARG A 53 -23.88 -10.65 -6.46
C ARG A 53 -22.49 -10.78 -7.07
N ASP A 54 -21.91 -11.97 -7.02
CA ASP A 54 -20.55 -12.21 -7.50
C ASP A 54 -20.42 -12.05 -9.03
N VAL A 55 -21.50 -12.18 -9.78
CA VAL A 55 -21.50 -11.96 -11.23
C VAL A 55 -22.03 -10.58 -11.66
N ASP A 56 -22.44 -9.74 -10.73
CA ASP A 56 -22.94 -8.40 -11.03
C ASP A 56 -21.79 -7.52 -11.58
N PRO A 57 -22.00 -6.85 -12.73
CA PRO A 57 -20.94 -6.03 -13.33
C PRO A 57 -20.44 -4.91 -12.41
N ALA A 58 -21.30 -4.28 -11.62
CA ALA A 58 -20.91 -3.21 -10.71
C ALA A 58 -20.02 -3.75 -9.58
N VAL A 59 -20.33 -4.94 -9.06
CA VAL A 59 -19.51 -5.61 -8.05
C VAL A 59 -18.14 -5.99 -8.61
N ILE A 60 -18.11 -6.55 -9.81
CA ILE A 60 -16.87 -6.93 -10.48
C ILE A 60 -15.98 -5.71 -10.71
N GLU A 61 -16.53 -4.61 -11.21
CA GLU A 61 -15.81 -3.37 -11.43
C GLU A 61 -15.21 -2.84 -10.13
N GLN A 62 -15.98 -2.82 -9.06
CA GLN A 62 -15.50 -2.35 -7.76
C GLN A 62 -14.43 -3.27 -7.17
N GLN A 63 -14.55 -4.56 -7.35
CA GLN A 63 -13.53 -5.53 -6.96
C GLN A 63 -12.23 -5.32 -7.73
N GLU A 64 -12.30 -5.01 -9.02
CA GLU A 64 -11.13 -4.68 -9.83
C GLU A 64 -10.45 -3.41 -9.34
N GLU A 65 -11.21 -2.36 -9.02
CA GLU A 65 -10.67 -1.13 -8.43
C GLU A 65 -9.98 -1.39 -7.10
N HIS A 66 -10.56 -2.23 -6.26
CA HIS A 66 -9.94 -2.64 -5.00
C HIS A 66 -8.63 -3.40 -5.23
N LEU A 67 -8.60 -4.33 -6.17
CA LEU A 67 -7.38 -5.05 -6.52
C LEU A 67 -6.30 -4.12 -7.06
N ASN A 68 -6.68 -3.16 -7.90
CA ASN A 68 -5.75 -2.16 -8.43
C ASN A 68 -5.16 -1.27 -7.32
N SER A 69 -5.99 -0.84 -6.37
CA SER A 69 -5.52 -0.06 -5.22
C SER A 69 -4.58 -0.85 -4.32
N ARG A 70 -4.87 -2.14 -4.14
CA ARG A 70 -4.00 -3.05 -3.39
C ARG A 70 -2.66 -3.27 -4.07
N ALA A 71 -2.68 -3.47 -5.39
CA ALA A 71 -1.45 -3.61 -6.18
C ALA A 71 -0.61 -2.34 -6.12
N TYR A 72 -1.23 -1.19 -6.24
CA TYR A 72 -0.57 0.11 -6.11
C TYR A 72 0.06 0.28 -4.73
N ARG A 73 -0.67 -0.04 -3.66
CA ARG A 73 -0.11 0.01 -2.30
C ARG A 73 1.12 -0.88 -2.14
N LYS A 74 1.07 -2.09 -2.68
CA LYS A 74 2.22 -3.01 -2.64
C LYS A 74 3.43 -2.46 -3.39
N MET A 75 3.21 -1.81 -4.52
CA MET A 75 4.28 -1.16 -5.29
C MET A 75 4.91 0.00 -4.50
N VAL A 76 4.08 0.84 -3.90
CA VAL A 76 4.55 1.97 -3.08
C VAL A 76 5.30 1.47 -1.86
N ASP A 77 4.82 0.40 -1.23
CA ASP A 77 5.49 -0.22 -0.09
C ASP A 77 6.89 -0.74 -0.47
N ALA A 78 7.02 -1.39 -1.61
CA ALA A 78 8.31 -1.86 -2.11
C ALA A 78 9.28 -0.69 -2.39
N VAL A 79 8.79 0.40 -2.95
CA VAL A 79 9.58 1.61 -3.17
C VAL A 79 10.00 2.24 -1.84
N PHE A 80 9.08 2.31 -0.87
CA PHE A 80 9.38 2.82 0.46
C PHE A 80 10.48 2.01 1.14
N GLU A 81 10.39 0.68 1.13
CA GLU A 81 11.40 -0.20 1.70
C GLU A 81 12.77 0.01 1.04
N ARG A 82 12.79 0.17 -0.28
CA ARG A 82 14.03 0.43 -1.02
C ARG A 82 14.65 1.76 -0.61
N CYS A 83 13.85 2.81 -0.50
CA CYS A 83 14.30 4.13 -0.05
C CYS A 83 14.84 4.09 1.39
N GLU A 84 14.15 3.37 2.28
CA GLU A 84 14.56 3.21 3.67
C GLU A 84 15.90 2.49 3.77
N ARG A 85 16.07 1.40 3.04
CA ARG A 85 17.34 0.65 2.99
C ARG A 85 18.47 1.51 2.44
N GLY A 86 18.21 2.26 1.37
CA GLY A 86 19.17 3.18 0.78
C GLY A 86 19.60 4.27 1.77
N ALA A 87 18.65 4.83 2.50
CA ALA A 87 18.92 5.81 3.54
C ALA A 87 19.76 5.25 4.68
N GLN A 88 19.48 4.02 5.12
CA GLN A 88 20.25 3.34 6.15
C GLN A 88 21.70 3.08 5.69
N VAL A 89 21.90 2.61 4.48
CA VAL A 89 23.23 2.37 3.90
C VAL A 89 24.02 3.68 3.83
N LEU A 90 23.43 4.75 3.34
CA LEU A 90 24.05 6.07 3.28
C LEU A 90 24.41 6.59 4.67
N SER A 91 23.53 6.44 5.63
CA SER A 91 23.76 6.83 7.02
C SER A 91 24.95 6.09 7.63
N ARG A 92 25.06 4.79 7.41
CA ARG A 92 26.18 3.97 7.87
C ARG A 92 27.49 4.40 7.23
N GLU A 93 27.47 4.65 5.92
CA GLU A 93 28.66 5.09 5.19
C GLU A 93 29.13 6.47 5.65
N LEU A 94 28.22 7.41 5.86
CA LEU A 94 28.56 8.73 6.41
C LEU A 94 29.14 8.61 7.82
N SER A 95 28.55 7.79 8.69
CA SER A 95 29.05 7.55 10.04
C SER A 95 30.46 6.95 10.00
N ARG A 96 30.72 6.00 9.11
CA ARG A 96 32.04 5.41 8.91
C ARG A 96 33.06 6.46 8.49
N ARG A 97 32.73 7.29 7.52
CA ARG A 97 33.64 8.35 7.03
C ARG A 97 33.94 9.39 8.09
N ILE A 98 32.93 9.77 8.88
CA ILE A 98 33.10 10.72 9.98
C ILE A 98 34.04 10.16 11.06
N SER A 99 33.97 8.86 11.38
CA SER A 99 34.84 8.24 12.36
C SER A 99 36.27 8.01 11.83
N ILE A 100 36.47 7.84 10.54
CA ILE A 100 37.80 7.65 9.94
C ILE A 100 38.54 8.97 9.73
N ALA A 101 37.84 10.05 9.37
CA ALA A 101 38.46 11.35 9.10
C ALA A 101 39.36 11.88 10.23
N PRO A 102 39.01 11.80 11.51
CA PRO A 102 39.94 12.22 12.58
C PRO A 102 41.20 11.37 12.66
N GLN A 103 41.13 10.08 12.39
CA GLN A 103 42.27 9.18 12.37
C GLN A 103 43.23 9.51 11.24
N GLU A 104 42.72 9.76 10.05
CA GLU A 104 43.52 10.18 8.89
C GLU A 104 44.22 11.52 9.16
N ARG A 105 43.56 12.47 9.78
CA ARG A 105 44.17 13.75 10.15
C ARG A 105 45.28 13.58 11.18
N ARG A 106 45.15 12.66 12.12
CA ARG A 106 46.20 12.35 13.09
C ARG A 106 47.40 11.71 12.41
N GLN A 107 47.17 10.76 11.52
CA GLN A 107 48.25 10.13 10.74
C GLN A 107 48.99 11.15 9.89
N ALA A 108 48.29 12.07 9.24
CA ALA A 108 48.90 13.14 8.44
C ALA A 108 49.75 14.08 9.27
N ARG A 109 49.44 14.27 10.57
CA ARG A 109 50.26 15.08 11.48
C ARG A 109 51.54 14.35 11.92
N TYR A 110 51.55 13.04 12.05
CA TYR A 110 52.67 12.24 12.51
C TYR A 110 53.54 11.72 11.40
N ASN A 111 53.14 11.77 10.15
CA ASN A 111 53.90 11.40 8.95
C ASN A 111 54.03 12.64 8.04
N PRO A 112 54.99 13.52 8.32
CA PRO A 112 55.20 14.68 7.45
C PRO A 112 55.82 14.31 6.11
#